data_c02c23ba2bc25e8408fcee21a9589b64
#
_entry.id   c02c23ba2bc25e8408fcee21a9589b64
#
_cell.length_a   1.000
_cell.length_b   1.000
_cell.length_c   1.000
_cell.angle_alpha   90.00
_cell.angle_beta   90.00
_cell.angle_gamma   90.00
#
_symmetry.space_group_name_H-M   'P 1'
#
loop_
_entity.id
_entity.type
_entity.pdbx_description
1 polymer ?
#
loop_
_entity_poly.entity_id
_entity_poly.type
_entity_poly.pdbx_seq_one_letter_code
_entity_poly.pdbx_strand_id
1 'polypeptide(L)'
;MLFIDGTWLYSNTSRLVEASGEPGFVLDFGRLPRVLAEEVGRRLGHDEWTVVRTHLFGSYAANVDPRDREPVERRLNFFTMLRQQHHYEVEAFPIEFRGKRLRRTDRDAADTFEPKEKCVDIALATSMLFNASMSNAYDVAIAVLGDQDFKPVLQSVRRLGKRVAIASIAGACSGEYTDPADRARVRDVELLWLEDLLPRLARRYDPHFLDCQSPSHRGERRVETTYYPKRGEKFYCSACREEFARQREAAALAGGTVAGNGGNGGNGSNGHAAVETFTVAPTDTMLMGVVKHKRVDRNYGFIMADGCGQFDGAEYFFHESDIADG
;
A
#
# COMPACT_ATOMS: atom_id res chain seq x y z
N MET A 1 22.33 -4.99 12.57
CA MET A 1 21.99 -5.47 11.20
C MET A 1 20.48 -5.66 11.13
N LEU A 2 19.84 -5.33 10.00
CA LEU A 2 18.39 -5.49 9.83
C LEU A 2 18.07 -6.67 8.89
N PHE A 3 17.00 -7.39 9.21
CA PHE A 3 16.45 -8.48 8.41
C PHE A 3 14.96 -8.26 8.25
N ILE A 4 14.51 -8.04 7.03
CA ILE A 4 13.15 -7.61 6.72
C ILE A 4 12.44 -8.68 5.89
N ASP A 5 11.35 -9.21 6.43
CA ASP A 5 10.38 -9.94 5.62
C ASP A 5 9.63 -8.93 4.73
N GLY A 6 10.11 -8.80 3.51
CA GLY A 6 9.56 -7.83 2.55
C GLY A 6 8.19 -8.21 2.03
N THR A 7 7.86 -9.50 2.01
CA THR A 7 6.53 -9.98 1.59
C THR A 7 5.50 -9.68 2.66
N TRP A 8 5.80 -10.03 3.90
CA TRP A 8 4.94 -9.73 5.05
C TRP A 8 4.74 -8.21 5.21
N LEU A 9 5.82 -7.42 5.17
CA LEU A 9 5.76 -5.97 5.32
C LEU A 9 4.90 -5.33 4.22
N TYR A 10 5.10 -5.74 2.97
CA TYR A 10 4.31 -5.26 1.84
C TYR A 10 2.82 -5.57 1.99
N SER A 11 2.50 -6.80 2.37
CA SER A 11 1.11 -7.25 2.54
C SER A 11 0.37 -6.52 3.67
N ASN A 12 1.13 -5.99 4.64
CA ASN A 12 0.56 -5.28 5.79
C ASN A 12 0.74 -3.74 5.74
N THR A 13 1.27 -3.19 4.64
CA THR A 13 1.46 -1.74 4.49
C THR A 13 0.13 -0.96 4.59
N SER A 14 -0.99 -1.53 4.14
CA SER A 14 -2.32 -0.91 4.28
C SER A 14 -2.68 -0.59 5.73
N ARG A 15 -2.26 -1.43 6.69
CA ARG A 15 -2.48 -1.18 8.13
C ARG A 15 -1.71 0.05 8.62
N LEU A 16 -0.50 0.29 8.08
CA LEU A 16 0.25 1.50 8.41
C LEU A 16 -0.41 2.75 7.83
N VAL A 17 -0.98 2.65 6.63
CA VAL A 17 -1.78 3.75 6.03
C VAL A 17 -3.00 4.05 6.89
N GLU A 18 -3.74 3.04 7.32
CA GLU A 18 -4.89 3.19 8.23
C GLU A 18 -4.48 3.83 9.56
N ALA A 19 -3.42 3.32 10.19
CA ALA A 19 -2.91 3.82 11.47
C ALA A 19 -2.38 5.26 11.38
N SER A 20 -1.85 5.67 10.23
CA SER A 20 -1.38 7.05 10.03
C SER A 20 -2.51 8.08 9.96
N GLY A 21 -3.72 7.66 9.59
CA GLY A 21 -4.83 8.56 9.28
C GLY A 21 -4.62 9.41 8.02
N GLU A 22 -3.51 9.22 7.31
CA GLU A 22 -3.14 9.99 6.11
C GLU A 22 -3.29 9.13 4.85
N PRO A 23 -4.26 9.38 3.97
CA PRO A 23 -4.45 8.58 2.75
C PRO A 23 -3.23 8.56 1.80
N GLY A 24 -2.33 9.54 1.96
CA GLY A 24 -1.10 9.68 1.19
C GLY A 24 0.15 9.12 1.88
N PHE A 25 0.01 8.43 3.02
CA PHE A 25 1.15 7.87 3.74
C PHE A 25 1.91 6.88 2.85
N VAL A 26 3.21 7.07 2.76
CA VAL A 26 4.15 6.17 2.10
C VAL A 26 5.30 5.89 3.06
N LEU A 27 5.57 4.61 3.29
CA LEU A 27 6.70 4.18 4.11
C LEU A 27 8.02 4.54 3.41
N ASP A 28 8.89 5.25 4.10
CA ASP A 28 10.23 5.61 3.62
C ASP A 28 11.24 4.51 3.93
N PHE A 29 11.49 3.65 2.95
CA PHE A 29 12.48 2.59 3.07
C PHE A 29 13.92 3.11 3.23
N GLY A 30 14.22 4.33 2.79
CA GLY A 30 15.53 4.93 3.04
C GLY A 30 15.76 5.30 4.50
N ARG A 31 14.68 5.65 5.21
CA ARG A 31 14.71 6.02 6.62
C ARG A 31 14.53 4.84 7.57
N LEU A 32 13.81 3.81 7.12
CA LEU A 32 13.42 2.66 7.95
C LEU A 32 14.59 2.05 8.73
N PRO A 33 15.74 1.73 8.13
CA PRO A 33 16.83 1.11 8.87
C PRO A 33 17.39 2.01 9.98
N ARG A 34 17.54 3.30 9.67
CA ARG A 34 18.06 4.26 10.61
C ARG A 34 17.09 4.48 11.78
N VAL A 35 15.81 4.68 11.50
CA VAL A 35 14.78 4.92 12.53
C VAL A 35 14.69 3.74 13.49
N LEU A 36 14.72 2.50 12.96
CA LEU A 36 14.69 1.30 13.80
C LEU A 36 15.98 1.15 14.65
N ALA A 37 17.14 1.42 14.07
CA ALA A 37 18.40 1.36 14.80
C ALA A 37 18.46 2.41 15.93
N GLU A 38 18.01 3.63 15.68
CA GLU A 38 17.88 4.68 16.69
C GLU A 38 16.98 4.26 17.85
N GLU A 39 15.82 3.70 17.54
CA GLU A 39 14.87 3.28 18.54
C GLU A 39 15.39 2.10 19.39
N VAL A 40 16.04 1.13 18.74
CA VAL A 40 16.67 0.01 19.44
C VAL A 40 17.84 0.48 20.30
N GLY A 41 18.70 1.37 19.79
CA GLY A 41 19.79 1.98 20.55
C GLY A 41 19.27 2.68 21.80
N ARG A 42 18.26 3.52 21.66
CA ARG A 42 17.61 4.22 22.78
C ARG A 42 17.09 3.24 23.85
N ARG A 43 16.46 2.14 23.45
CA ARG A 43 15.93 1.11 24.38
C ARG A 43 17.04 0.32 25.08
N LEU A 44 18.17 0.15 24.42
CA LEU A 44 19.34 -0.52 24.98
C LEU A 44 20.26 0.42 25.78
N GLY A 45 19.95 1.73 25.83
CA GLY A 45 20.77 2.72 26.50
C GLY A 45 22.09 3.01 25.79
N HIS A 46 22.12 2.89 24.46
CA HIS A 46 23.28 3.18 23.62
C HIS A 46 23.00 4.36 22.70
N ASP A 47 23.86 5.37 22.75
CA ASP A 47 23.75 6.57 21.89
C ASP A 47 24.49 6.39 20.57
N GLU A 48 25.50 5.52 20.52
CA GLU A 48 26.26 5.21 19.31
C GLU A 48 25.81 3.87 18.71
N TRP A 49 25.44 3.92 17.44
CA TRP A 49 25.02 2.74 16.68
C TRP A 49 25.36 2.95 15.19
N THR A 50 25.52 1.85 14.48
CA THR A 50 25.74 1.82 13.03
C THR A 50 24.92 0.70 12.41
N VAL A 51 24.21 1.02 11.32
CA VAL A 51 23.55 0.01 10.51
C VAL A 51 24.57 -0.62 9.58
N VAL A 52 25.02 -1.83 9.89
CA VAL A 52 26.03 -2.54 9.11
C VAL A 52 25.46 -2.93 7.73
N ARG A 53 24.28 -3.57 7.71
CA ARG A 53 23.57 -3.96 6.51
C ARG A 53 22.08 -4.06 6.77
N THR A 54 21.31 -3.88 5.70
CA THR A 54 19.87 -4.10 5.70
C THR A 54 19.55 -5.14 4.64
N HIS A 55 19.08 -6.31 5.07
CA HIS A 55 18.63 -7.39 4.21
C HIS A 55 17.11 -7.30 4.06
N LEU A 56 16.62 -7.45 2.83
CA LEU A 56 15.19 -7.57 2.54
C LEU A 56 14.97 -8.82 1.69
N PHE A 57 14.07 -9.66 2.16
CA PHE A 57 13.65 -10.88 1.50
C PHE A 57 12.23 -10.67 0.98
N GLY A 58 12.01 -10.95 -0.29
CA GLY A 58 10.69 -10.72 -0.86
C GLY A 58 10.43 -11.60 -2.07
N SER A 59 9.21 -11.52 -2.57
CA SER A 59 8.79 -12.27 -3.73
C SER A 59 8.22 -11.36 -4.81
N TYR A 60 8.22 -11.87 -6.04
CA TYR A 60 7.60 -11.23 -7.19
C TYR A 60 6.90 -12.28 -8.05
N ALA A 61 5.83 -11.86 -8.71
CA ALA A 61 5.11 -12.76 -9.59
C ALA A 61 5.87 -13.00 -10.90
N ALA A 62 6.04 -14.27 -11.27
CA ALA A 62 6.63 -14.70 -12.52
C ALA A 62 5.59 -15.42 -13.38
N ASN A 63 5.81 -15.43 -14.71
CA ASN A 63 4.93 -16.10 -15.66
C ASN A 63 3.46 -15.74 -15.47
N VAL A 64 3.17 -14.44 -15.30
CA VAL A 64 1.81 -13.89 -15.18
C VAL A 64 1.18 -13.70 -16.57
N ASP A 65 -0.13 -13.49 -16.57
CA ASP A 65 -0.83 -12.98 -17.75
C ASP A 65 -0.21 -11.65 -18.22
N PRO A 66 -0.01 -11.45 -19.54
CA PRO A 66 0.59 -10.24 -20.08
C PRO A 66 -0.09 -8.92 -19.63
N ARG A 67 -1.38 -8.95 -19.30
CA ARG A 67 -2.14 -7.79 -18.78
C ARG A 67 -1.69 -7.34 -17.41
N ASP A 68 -0.99 -8.19 -16.66
CA ASP A 68 -0.48 -7.89 -15.32
C ASP A 68 1.03 -7.57 -15.31
N ARG A 69 1.65 -7.35 -16.47
CA ARG A 69 3.08 -7.04 -16.58
C ARG A 69 3.47 -5.79 -15.79
N GLU A 70 2.68 -4.72 -15.89
CA GLU A 70 2.98 -3.43 -15.25
C GLU A 70 3.09 -3.51 -13.70
N PRO A 71 2.16 -4.16 -12.96
CA PRO A 71 2.33 -4.39 -11.53
C PRO A 71 3.61 -5.15 -11.16
N VAL A 72 3.98 -6.15 -11.96
CA VAL A 72 5.20 -6.93 -11.74
C VAL A 72 6.45 -6.09 -11.96
N GLU A 73 6.50 -5.31 -13.04
CA GLU A 73 7.61 -4.40 -13.32
C GLU A 73 7.77 -3.35 -12.22
N ARG A 74 6.67 -2.80 -11.70
CA ARG A 74 6.71 -1.89 -10.55
C ARG A 74 7.35 -2.55 -9.33
N ARG A 75 7.03 -3.81 -9.06
CA ARG A 75 7.61 -4.56 -7.94
C ARG A 75 9.12 -4.79 -8.13
N LEU A 76 9.54 -5.18 -9.33
CA LEU A 76 10.96 -5.37 -9.67
C LEU A 76 11.75 -4.05 -9.62
N ASN A 77 11.16 -2.97 -10.12
CA ASN A 77 11.75 -1.62 -10.05
C ASN A 77 11.89 -1.15 -8.60
N PHE A 78 10.94 -1.47 -7.72
CA PHE A 78 11.06 -1.21 -6.30
C PHE A 78 12.27 -1.93 -5.68
N PHE A 79 12.47 -3.21 -5.97
CA PHE A 79 13.65 -3.93 -5.50
C PHE A 79 14.96 -3.35 -6.06
N THR A 80 14.94 -2.93 -7.31
CA THR A 80 16.09 -2.27 -7.94
C THR A 80 16.41 -0.94 -7.25
N MET A 81 15.40 -0.14 -6.97
CA MET A 81 15.54 1.12 -6.24
C MET A 81 16.12 0.90 -4.83
N LEU A 82 15.65 -0.12 -4.09
CA LEU A 82 16.20 -0.46 -2.78
C LEU A 82 17.69 -0.79 -2.84
N ARG A 83 18.12 -1.59 -3.83
CA ARG A 83 19.54 -1.93 -4.03
C ARG A 83 20.38 -0.71 -4.38
N GLN A 84 19.94 0.08 -5.36
CA GLN A 84 20.74 1.15 -5.95
C GLN A 84 20.75 2.43 -5.14
N GLN A 85 19.61 2.81 -4.54
CA GLN A 85 19.46 4.09 -3.87
C GLN A 85 19.59 4.00 -2.35
N HIS A 86 19.24 2.85 -1.78
CA HIS A 86 19.20 2.66 -0.33
C HIS A 86 20.17 1.58 0.17
N HIS A 87 20.95 0.97 -0.74
CA HIS A 87 21.99 0.00 -0.42
C HIS A 87 21.49 -1.22 0.38
N TYR A 88 20.27 -1.67 0.09
CA TYR A 88 19.74 -2.91 0.64
C TYR A 88 20.35 -4.12 -0.06
N GLU A 89 20.63 -5.15 0.72
CA GLU A 89 20.86 -6.50 0.19
C GLU A 89 19.47 -7.14 -0.04
N VAL A 90 18.98 -7.10 -1.27
CA VAL A 90 17.65 -7.62 -1.60
C VAL A 90 17.75 -8.98 -2.24
N GLU A 91 17.12 -9.97 -1.62
CA GLU A 91 16.87 -11.29 -2.20
C GLU A 91 15.41 -11.42 -2.61
N ALA A 92 15.14 -11.64 -3.90
CA ALA A 92 13.79 -11.69 -4.43
C ALA A 92 13.53 -13.02 -5.14
N PHE A 93 12.46 -13.70 -4.75
CA PHE A 93 12.11 -15.04 -5.21
C PHE A 93 10.88 -15.01 -6.13
N PRO A 94 10.88 -15.77 -7.24
CA PRO A 94 9.74 -15.84 -8.13
C PRO A 94 8.60 -16.67 -7.54
N ILE A 95 7.37 -16.17 -7.70
CA ILE A 95 6.14 -16.95 -7.50
C ILE A 95 5.53 -17.27 -8.86
N GLU A 96 5.45 -18.53 -9.20
CA GLU A 96 4.95 -18.99 -10.50
C GLU A 96 3.43 -18.82 -10.60
N PHE A 97 2.99 -18.03 -11.57
CA PHE A 97 1.56 -17.78 -11.86
C PHE A 97 1.01 -18.61 -13.02
N ARG A 98 1.86 -19.30 -13.76
CA ARG A 98 1.46 -20.20 -14.86
C ARG A 98 0.53 -19.55 -15.90
N GLY A 99 0.79 -18.31 -16.26
CA GLY A 99 -0.03 -17.53 -17.19
C GLY A 99 -1.33 -16.99 -16.59
N LYS A 100 -1.55 -17.15 -15.28
CA LYS A 100 -2.78 -16.68 -14.61
C LYS A 100 -2.69 -15.21 -14.22
N ARG A 101 -3.87 -14.58 -14.04
CA ARG A 101 -3.98 -13.22 -13.52
C ARG A 101 -3.49 -13.13 -12.08
N LEU A 102 -2.90 -11.97 -11.70
CA LEU A 102 -2.44 -11.70 -10.34
C LEU A 102 -3.60 -11.74 -9.35
N ARG A 103 -4.65 -10.96 -9.64
CA ARG A 103 -5.80 -10.89 -8.75
C ARG A 103 -6.69 -12.12 -8.94
N ARG A 104 -7.09 -12.73 -7.82
CA ARG A 104 -7.99 -13.89 -7.83
C ARG A 104 -9.36 -13.54 -8.46
N THR A 105 -9.85 -12.33 -8.22
CA THR A 105 -11.09 -11.80 -8.77
C THR A 105 -11.09 -11.67 -10.30
N ASP A 106 -9.92 -11.54 -10.90
CA ASP A 106 -9.77 -11.40 -12.36
C ASP A 106 -9.65 -12.76 -13.07
N ARG A 107 -9.73 -13.86 -12.30
CA ARG A 107 -9.66 -15.24 -12.81
C ARG A 107 -11.06 -15.83 -12.91
N ASP A 108 -11.16 -16.92 -13.67
CA ASP A 108 -12.38 -17.73 -13.71
C ASP A 108 -12.74 -18.21 -12.28
N ALA A 109 -14.02 -18.17 -11.94
CA ALA A 109 -14.52 -18.63 -10.65
C ALA A 109 -14.18 -20.11 -10.38
N ALA A 110 -14.12 -20.95 -11.43
CA ALA A 110 -13.74 -22.35 -11.38
C ALA A 110 -12.22 -22.58 -11.25
N ASP A 111 -11.39 -21.54 -11.40
CA ASP A 111 -9.94 -21.66 -11.29
C ASP A 111 -9.53 -21.85 -9.83
N THR A 112 -9.04 -23.04 -9.49
CA THR A 112 -8.58 -23.42 -8.16
C THR A 112 -7.08 -23.16 -7.93
N PHE A 113 -6.40 -22.57 -8.94
CA PHE A 113 -4.96 -22.31 -8.83
C PHE A 113 -4.64 -21.25 -7.79
N GLU A 114 -3.82 -21.63 -6.83
CA GLU A 114 -3.25 -20.72 -5.83
C GLU A 114 -1.73 -20.65 -5.98
N PRO A 115 -1.16 -19.48 -6.30
CA PRO A 115 0.27 -19.32 -6.31
C PRO A 115 0.81 -19.40 -4.87
N LYS A 116 1.90 -20.17 -4.70
CA LYS A 116 2.53 -20.31 -3.38
C LYS A 116 3.89 -19.62 -3.40
N GLU A 117 4.10 -18.77 -2.41
CA GLU A 117 5.41 -18.26 -2.09
C GLU A 117 6.30 -19.41 -1.59
N LYS A 118 7.56 -19.36 -1.96
CA LYS A 118 8.57 -20.31 -1.51
C LYS A 118 9.88 -19.58 -1.29
N CYS A 119 10.66 -20.11 -0.36
CA CYS A 119 12.03 -19.72 -0.08
C CYS A 119 12.25 -18.40 0.68
N VAL A 120 11.31 -17.47 0.76
CA VAL A 120 11.49 -16.18 1.44
C VAL A 120 11.86 -16.40 2.91
N ASP A 121 11.04 -17.13 3.66
CA ASP A 121 11.25 -17.41 5.08
C ASP A 121 12.54 -18.16 5.34
N ILE A 122 12.81 -19.17 4.51
CA ILE A 122 14.05 -19.99 4.63
C ILE A 122 15.28 -19.13 4.35
N ALA A 123 15.25 -18.28 3.32
CA ALA A 123 16.35 -17.39 2.99
C ALA A 123 16.61 -16.37 4.11
N LEU A 124 15.56 -15.74 4.63
CA LEU A 124 15.66 -14.84 5.76
C LEU A 124 16.27 -15.55 6.98
N ALA A 125 15.70 -16.70 7.36
CA ALA A 125 16.18 -17.49 8.50
C ALA A 125 17.66 -17.91 8.34
N THR A 126 18.02 -18.39 7.16
CA THR A 126 19.40 -18.80 6.85
C THR A 126 20.36 -17.62 6.91
N SER A 127 19.99 -16.48 6.32
CA SER A 127 20.80 -15.26 6.35
C SER A 127 21.01 -14.75 7.77
N MET A 128 19.96 -14.76 8.61
CA MET A 128 20.07 -14.38 10.04
C MET A 128 21.08 -15.26 10.77
N LEU A 129 20.97 -16.59 10.63
CA LEU A 129 21.86 -17.54 11.30
C LEU A 129 23.30 -17.45 10.78
N PHE A 130 23.48 -17.36 9.45
CA PHE A 130 24.78 -17.23 8.85
C PHE A 130 25.53 -15.99 9.37
N ASN A 131 24.89 -14.83 9.34
CA ASN A 131 25.50 -13.60 9.84
C ASN A 131 25.71 -13.63 11.35
N ALA A 132 24.81 -14.26 12.13
CA ALA A 132 24.97 -14.39 13.58
C ALA A 132 26.18 -15.27 13.97
N SER A 133 26.51 -16.28 13.14
CA SER A 133 27.65 -17.17 13.38
C SER A 133 29.00 -16.52 13.10
N MET A 134 29.02 -15.43 12.34
CA MET A 134 30.24 -14.69 12.06
C MET A 134 30.66 -13.84 13.25
N SER A 135 31.93 -13.95 13.65
CA SER A 135 32.51 -13.09 14.66
C SER A 135 32.45 -11.62 14.20
N ASN A 136 31.98 -10.74 15.07
CA ASN A 136 31.93 -9.29 14.84
C ASN A 136 31.12 -8.83 13.62
N ALA A 137 30.22 -9.65 13.07
CA ALA A 137 29.37 -9.23 11.98
C ALA A 137 28.36 -8.14 12.43
N TYR A 138 27.82 -8.30 13.63
CA TYR A 138 26.93 -7.33 14.27
C TYR A 138 26.70 -7.71 15.73
N ASP A 139 26.15 -6.78 16.52
CA ASP A 139 25.79 -7.00 17.92
C ASP A 139 24.30 -7.23 18.10
N VAL A 140 23.48 -6.55 17.29
CA VAL A 140 22.03 -6.60 17.36
C VAL A 140 21.43 -6.94 16.00
N ALA A 141 20.58 -7.98 15.99
CA ALA A 141 19.68 -8.26 14.88
C ALA A 141 18.36 -7.55 15.09
N ILE A 142 17.95 -6.73 14.14
CA ILE A 142 16.60 -6.13 14.11
C ILE A 142 15.80 -6.88 13.04
N ALA A 143 14.80 -7.65 13.48
CA ALA A 143 13.93 -8.44 12.61
C ALA A 143 12.61 -7.70 12.38
N VAL A 144 12.30 -7.38 11.13
CA VAL A 144 11.03 -6.75 10.73
C VAL A 144 10.13 -7.84 10.17
N LEU A 145 9.24 -8.37 10.99
CA LEU A 145 8.41 -9.53 10.67
C LEU A 145 7.23 -9.66 11.65
N GLY A 146 6.34 -10.62 11.39
CA GLY A 146 5.20 -10.90 12.26
C GLY A 146 4.88 -12.37 12.43
N ASP A 147 5.44 -13.25 11.58
CA ASP A 147 5.14 -14.68 11.59
C ASP A 147 5.89 -15.41 12.72
N GLN A 148 5.18 -16.28 13.44
CA GLN A 148 5.73 -17.10 14.50
C GLN A 148 6.73 -18.15 14.02
N ASP A 149 6.73 -18.50 12.75
CA ASP A 149 7.64 -19.50 12.19
C ASP A 149 9.11 -19.07 12.28
N PHE A 150 9.37 -17.78 12.48
CA PHE A 150 10.71 -17.26 12.76
C PHE A 150 11.19 -17.44 14.22
N LYS A 151 10.33 -17.89 15.15
CA LYS A 151 10.71 -18.10 16.55
C LYS A 151 11.98 -18.95 16.73
N PRO A 152 12.13 -20.12 16.07
CA PRO A 152 13.34 -20.93 16.22
C PRO A 152 14.62 -20.22 15.80
N VAL A 153 14.56 -19.40 14.73
CA VAL A 153 15.74 -18.66 14.27
C VAL A 153 16.10 -17.52 15.21
N LEU A 154 15.12 -16.75 15.70
CA LEU A 154 15.34 -15.69 16.68
C LEU A 154 16.00 -16.22 17.96
N GLN A 155 15.49 -17.36 18.47
CA GLN A 155 16.09 -18.04 19.62
C GLN A 155 17.53 -18.50 19.34
N SER A 156 17.81 -19.00 18.13
CA SER A 156 19.14 -19.46 17.76
C SER A 156 20.13 -18.31 17.61
N VAL A 157 19.71 -17.19 17.05
CA VAL A 157 20.50 -15.96 16.98
C VAL A 157 20.90 -15.48 18.38
N ARG A 158 19.98 -15.52 19.36
CA ARG A 158 20.28 -15.19 20.76
C ARG A 158 21.27 -16.18 21.38
N ARG A 159 21.12 -17.50 21.10
CA ARG A 159 22.09 -18.53 21.57
C ARG A 159 23.49 -18.31 21.02
N LEU A 160 23.62 -17.72 19.84
CA LEU A 160 24.89 -17.31 19.24
C LEU A 160 25.47 -16.03 19.86
N GLY A 161 24.86 -15.51 20.91
CA GLY A 161 25.35 -14.34 21.65
C GLY A 161 24.98 -12.98 21.04
N LYS A 162 24.07 -12.96 20.06
CA LYS A 162 23.56 -11.72 19.47
C LYS A 162 22.29 -11.27 20.18
N ARG A 163 22.09 -9.97 20.33
CA ARG A 163 20.80 -9.42 20.78
C ARG A 163 19.79 -9.41 19.65
N VAL A 164 18.53 -9.57 19.97
CA VAL A 164 17.42 -9.55 19.02
C VAL A 164 16.40 -8.49 19.40
N ALA A 165 16.07 -7.64 18.44
CA ALA A 165 14.93 -6.73 18.48
C ALA A 165 13.94 -7.13 17.39
N ILE A 166 12.64 -7.04 17.67
CA ILE A 166 11.58 -7.31 16.71
C ILE A 166 10.81 -6.02 16.45
N ALA A 167 10.63 -5.65 15.19
CA ALA A 167 9.73 -4.60 14.76
C ALA A 167 8.57 -5.21 13.99
N SER A 168 7.35 -4.83 14.34
CA SER A 168 6.15 -5.44 13.75
C SER A 168 5.00 -4.45 13.61
N ILE A 169 3.89 -4.91 13.06
CA ILE A 169 2.66 -4.14 12.83
C ILE A 169 1.55 -4.74 13.68
N ALA A 170 0.80 -3.90 14.38
CA ALA A 170 -0.33 -4.31 15.21
C ALA A 170 -1.38 -5.06 14.37
N GLY A 171 -1.91 -6.14 14.91
CA GLY A 171 -2.86 -7.00 14.22
C GLY A 171 -2.27 -7.86 13.08
N ALA A 172 -0.95 -7.76 12.84
CA ALA A 172 -0.22 -8.64 11.91
C ALA A 172 0.98 -9.32 12.57
N CYS A 173 1.10 -9.20 13.87
CA CYS A 173 2.15 -9.76 14.70
C CYS A 173 1.65 -10.99 15.46
N SER A 174 2.47 -12.04 15.51
CA SER A 174 2.17 -13.22 16.33
C SER A 174 2.03 -12.85 17.81
N GLY A 175 1.05 -13.49 18.48
CA GLY A 175 0.82 -13.34 19.93
C GLY A 175 2.03 -13.75 20.78
N GLU A 176 2.89 -14.63 20.28
CA GLU A 176 4.11 -15.02 21.00
C GLU A 176 5.14 -13.88 21.10
N TYR A 177 5.17 -12.97 20.13
CA TYR A 177 6.07 -11.83 20.15
C TYR A 177 5.54 -10.68 21.00
N THR A 178 4.23 -10.64 21.23
CA THR A 178 3.58 -9.59 22.03
C THR A 178 3.58 -9.90 23.53
N ASP A 179 3.97 -11.11 23.95
CA ASP A 179 4.06 -11.48 25.37
C ASP A 179 5.05 -10.54 26.11
N PRO A 180 4.59 -9.71 27.06
CA PRO A 180 5.47 -8.79 27.79
C PRO A 180 6.60 -9.52 28.55
N ALA A 181 6.34 -10.75 28.99
CA ALA A 181 7.31 -11.55 29.74
C ALA A 181 8.33 -12.26 28.85
N ASP A 182 8.18 -12.17 27.53
CA ASP A 182 9.02 -12.87 26.53
C ASP A 182 9.29 -14.34 26.90
N ARG A 183 8.24 -15.06 27.29
CA ARG A 183 8.35 -16.49 27.65
C ARG A 183 8.95 -17.33 26.53
N ALA A 184 8.72 -16.92 25.29
CA ALA A 184 9.30 -17.52 24.10
C ALA A 184 10.81 -17.25 23.96
N ARG A 185 11.35 -16.26 24.67
CA ARG A 185 12.76 -15.84 24.64
C ARG A 185 13.23 -15.51 23.22
N VAL A 186 12.49 -14.66 22.54
CA VAL A 186 12.73 -14.32 21.12
C VAL A 186 13.31 -12.92 20.92
N ARG A 187 13.31 -12.08 21.96
CA ARG A 187 13.76 -10.69 21.90
C ARG A 187 14.51 -10.26 23.17
N ASP A 188 15.30 -9.20 23.06
CA ASP A 188 16.07 -8.63 24.17
C ASP A 188 15.60 -7.20 24.51
N VAL A 189 14.72 -6.65 23.71
CA VAL A 189 14.04 -5.37 23.94
C VAL A 189 12.53 -5.55 23.73
N GLU A 190 11.77 -4.61 24.24
CA GLU A 190 10.32 -4.61 23.96
C GLU A 190 10.05 -4.53 22.46
N LEU A 191 8.93 -5.13 22.05
CA LEU A 191 8.48 -5.12 20.66
C LEU A 191 8.34 -3.67 20.16
N LEU A 192 8.93 -3.39 19.00
CA LEU A 192 8.79 -2.11 18.32
C LEU A 192 7.56 -2.14 17.43
N TRP A 193 6.60 -1.29 17.71
CA TRP A 193 5.48 -1.10 16.81
C TRP A 193 5.83 -0.06 15.75
N LEU A 194 5.67 -0.40 14.47
CA LEU A 194 5.92 0.53 13.37
C LEU A 194 4.95 1.70 13.39
N GLU A 195 3.75 1.50 13.93
CA GLU A 195 2.74 2.55 14.13
C GLU A 195 3.24 3.69 15.02
N ASP A 196 3.99 3.37 16.08
CA ASP A 196 4.54 4.38 16.99
C ASP A 196 5.63 5.25 16.33
N LEU A 197 6.15 4.78 15.21
CA LEU A 197 7.25 5.41 14.48
C LEU A 197 6.80 6.11 13.19
N LEU A 198 5.51 6.08 12.85
CA LEU A 198 4.97 6.62 11.58
C LEU A 198 5.45 8.04 11.25
N PRO A 199 5.47 9.01 12.20
CA PRO A 199 5.94 10.38 11.88
C PRO A 199 7.40 10.44 11.42
N ARG A 200 8.22 9.45 11.85
CA ARG A 200 9.63 9.32 11.49
C ARG A 200 9.83 8.48 10.24
N LEU A 201 8.89 7.57 9.95
CA LEU A 201 8.90 6.62 8.84
C LEU A 201 8.17 7.14 7.59
N ALA A 202 7.38 8.20 7.70
CA ALA A 202 6.71 8.81 6.58
C ALA A 202 7.70 9.36 5.56
N ARG A 203 7.51 9.01 4.29
CA ARG A 203 8.28 9.59 3.20
C ARG A 203 7.96 11.07 3.09
N ARG A 204 8.96 11.90 3.29
CA ARG A 204 8.86 13.33 3.08
C ARG A 204 9.37 13.66 1.69
N TYR A 205 8.59 14.42 0.95
CA TYR A 205 9.01 14.96 -0.33
C TYR A 205 9.51 16.39 -0.10
N ASP A 206 10.63 16.73 -0.72
CA ASP A 206 11.14 18.10 -0.65
C ASP A 206 10.13 19.06 -1.32
N PRO A 207 9.85 20.20 -0.67
CA PRO A 207 8.98 21.18 -1.27
C PRO A 207 9.58 21.69 -2.59
N HIS A 208 8.76 21.81 -3.60
CA HIS A 208 9.10 22.39 -4.88
C HIS A 208 7.94 23.21 -5.41
N PHE A 209 8.18 24.01 -6.45
CA PHE A 209 7.14 24.88 -7.00
C PHE A 209 6.54 24.28 -8.25
N LEU A 210 5.20 24.24 -8.29
CA LEU A 210 4.42 23.87 -9.47
C LEU A 210 3.37 24.92 -9.78
N ASP A 211 3.08 25.10 -11.07
CA ASP A 211 2.03 26.02 -11.53
C ASP A 211 0.66 25.32 -11.46
N CYS A 212 -0.25 25.88 -10.68
CA CYS A 212 -1.62 25.39 -10.60
C CYS A 212 -2.36 25.59 -11.92
N GLN A 213 -2.87 24.53 -12.51
CA GLN A 213 -3.55 24.51 -13.80
C GLN A 213 -5.09 24.64 -13.67
N SER A 214 -5.61 24.91 -12.48
CA SER A 214 -7.03 25.13 -12.30
C SER A 214 -7.50 26.41 -13.01
N PRO A 215 -8.58 26.36 -13.80
CA PRO A 215 -9.15 27.55 -14.43
C PRO A 215 -9.73 28.53 -13.39
N SER A 216 -10.15 28.02 -12.23
CA SER A 216 -10.72 28.82 -11.12
C SER A 216 -9.65 29.34 -10.15
N HIS A 217 -8.35 29.11 -10.42
CA HIS A 217 -7.29 29.55 -9.52
C HIS A 217 -7.24 31.09 -9.44
N ARG A 218 -7.15 31.57 -8.20
CA ARG A 218 -7.02 33.00 -7.91
C ARG A 218 -5.65 33.28 -7.28
N GLY A 219 -4.99 34.34 -7.71
CA GLY A 219 -3.67 34.76 -7.22
C GLY A 219 -2.51 34.14 -7.98
N GLU A 220 -1.35 34.04 -7.33
CA GLU A 220 -0.15 33.51 -7.93
C GLU A 220 -0.27 32.00 -8.20
N ARG A 221 -0.10 31.62 -9.46
CA ARG A 221 -0.26 30.22 -9.89
C ARG A 221 0.87 29.31 -9.41
N ARG A 222 2.04 29.88 -9.15
CA ARG A 222 3.21 29.16 -8.70
C ARG A 222 3.10 28.84 -7.20
N VAL A 223 2.85 27.60 -6.87
CA VAL A 223 2.53 27.15 -5.51
C VAL A 223 3.58 26.18 -5.03
N GLU A 224 4.10 26.38 -3.83
CA GLU A 224 4.95 25.42 -3.14
C GLU A 224 4.15 24.16 -2.78
N THR A 225 4.68 23.00 -3.12
CA THR A 225 4.02 21.72 -2.89
C THR A 225 5.03 20.60 -2.71
N THR A 226 4.64 19.57 -2.00
CA THR A 226 5.37 18.28 -1.90
C THR A 226 4.82 17.23 -2.87
N TYR A 227 3.81 17.58 -3.67
CA TYR A 227 3.17 16.67 -4.61
C TYR A 227 3.93 16.62 -5.95
N TYR A 228 4.24 15.42 -6.41
CA TYR A 228 4.85 15.17 -7.71
C TYR A 228 3.82 14.58 -8.67
N PRO A 229 3.32 15.37 -9.64
CA PRO A 229 2.34 14.88 -10.61
C PRO A 229 2.95 13.80 -11.51
N LYS A 230 2.15 12.82 -11.88
CA LYS A 230 2.53 11.82 -12.88
C LYS A 230 2.67 12.48 -14.25
N ARG A 231 3.40 11.82 -15.15
CA ARG A 231 3.56 12.32 -16.53
C ARG A 231 2.19 12.55 -17.20
N GLY A 232 1.94 13.81 -17.58
CA GLY A 232 0.67 14.22 -18.20
C GLY A 232 -0.47 14.54 -17.23
N GLU A 233 -0.26 14.38 -15.92
CA GLU A 233 -1.24 14.77 -14.90
C GLU A 233 -1.23 16.27 -14.67
N LYS A 234 -2.43 16.86 -14.63
CA LYS A 234 -2.59 18.28 -14.29
C LYS A 234 -2.46 18.49 -12.79
N PHE A 235 -1.66 19.46 -12.41
CA PHE A 235 -1.53 19.86 -11.00
C PHE A 235 -2.57 20.91 -10.63
N TYR A 236 -3.29 20.66 -9.55
CA TYR A 236 -4.18 21.62 -8.88
C TYR A 236 -3.73 21.77 -7.43
N CYS A 237 -3.52 23.01 -6.99
CA CYS A 237 -3.13 23.28 -5.60
C CYS A 237 -4.21 22.86 -4.60
N SER A 238 -3.85 22.74 -3.31
CA SER A 238 -4.78 22.32 -2.25
C SER A 238 -6.04 23.20 -2.20
N ALA A 239 -5.88 24.52 -2.25
CA ALA A 239 -6.98 25.45 -2.23
C ALA A 239 -7.99 25.23 -3.38
N CYS A 240 -7.50 24.98 -4.61
CA CYS A 240 -8.36 24.68 -5.74
C CYS A 240 -9.05 23.32 -5.64
N ARG A 241 -8.38 22.33 -5.07
CA ARG A 241 -8.97 21.00 -4.83
C ARG A 241 -10.06 21.05 -3.75
N GLU A 242 -9.83 21.76 -2.66
CA GLU A 242 -10.82 21.97 -1.60
C GLU A 242 -12.03 22.77 -2.08
N GLU A 243 -11.80 23.80 -2.87
CA GLU A 243 -12.89 24.57 -3.47
C GLU A 243 -13.73 23.71 -4.42
N PHE A 244 -13.09 22.88 -5.23
CA PHE A 244 -13.79 21.95 -6.10
C PHE A 244 -14.56 20.88 -5.31
N ALA A 245 -14.00 20.36 -4.22
CA ALA A 245 -14.70 19.43 -3.33
C ALA A 245 -15.93 20.07 -2.70
N ARG A 246 -15.81 21.30 -2.17
CA ARG A 246 -16.95 22.06 -1.61
C ARG A 246 -18.05 22.33 -2.65
N GLN A 247 -17.66 22.66 -3.89
CA GLN A 247 -18.62 22.86 -4.97
C GLN A 247 -19.37 21.58 -5.32
N ARG A 248 -18.67 20.43 -5.33
CA ARG A 248 -19.31 19.12 -5.53
C ARG A 248 -20.27 18.77 -4.41
N GLU A 249 -19.88 18.98 -3.17
CA GLU A 249 -20.76 18.75 -2.00
C GLU A 249 -21.99 19.67 -2.03
N ALA A 250 -21.78 20.95 -2.31
CA ALA A 250 -22.87 21.91 -2.43
C ALA A 250 -23.83 21.54 -3.59
N ALA A 251 -23.29 21.09 -4.70
CA ALA A 251 -24.09 20.64 -5.86
C ALA A 251 -24.85 19.35 -5.54
N ALA A 252 -24.25 18.43 -4.81
CA ALA A 252 -24.91 17.21 -4.34
C ALA A 252 -26.06 17.51 -3.38
N LEU A 253 -25.86 18.46 -2.45
CA LEU A 253 -26.89 18.92 -1.51
C LEU A 253 -28.04 19.73 -2.19
N ALA A 254 -27.72 20.39 -3.30
CA ALA A 254 -28.69 21.18 -4.05
C ALA A 254 -29.51 20.37 -5.08
N GLY A 255 -29.32 19.06 -5.18
CA GLY A 255 -30.00 18.19 -6.14
C GLY A 255 -29.64 18.45 -7.60
N GLY A 256 -28.47 19.04 -7.84
CA GLY A 256 -28.02 19.42 -9.18
C GLY A 256 -27.12 18.36 -9.80
N THR A 257 -27.26 18.16 -11.11
CA THR A 257 -26.36 17.38 -11.97
C THR A 257 -24.94 17.95 -11.92
N VAL A 258 -23.96 17.19 -11.48
CA VAL A 258 -22.55 17.59 -11.50
C VAL A 258 -21.86 16.91 -12.69
N ALA A 259 -21.40 17.74 -13.63
CA ALA A 259 -20.50 17.28 -14.70
C ALA A 259 -19.16 16.86 -14.06
N GLY A 260 -18.94 15.57 -13.95
CA GLY A 260 -17.70 15.01 -13.41
C GLY A 260 -16.57 15.10 -14.44
N ASN A 261 -15.67 16.06 -14.30
CA ASN A 261 -14.42 16.10 -15.05
C ASN A 261 -13.40 15.14 -14.41
N GLY A 262 -13.61 13.85 -14.65
CA GLY A 262 -12.70 12.78 -14.20
C GLY A 262 -11.54 12.62 -15.16
N GLY A 263 -10.47 13.37 -14.93
CA GLY A 263 -9.19 13.09 -15.58
C GLY A 263 -8.59 11.79 -15.06
N ASN A 264 -8.74 10.70 -15.78
CA ASN A 264 -7.86 9.55 -15.63
C ASN A 264 -7.31 9.17 -17.01
N GLY A 265 -6.03 9.43 -17.20
CA GLY A 265 -5.30 9.08 -18.39
C GLY A 265 -5.12 7.56 -18.51
N GLY A 266 -5.49 7.02 -19.64
CA GLY A 266 -5.24 5.64 -20.03
C GLY A 266 -5.61 5.40 -21.47
N ASN A 267 -4.69 5.71 -22.34
CA ASN A 267 -4.39 5.15 -23.68
C ASN A 267 -5.51 4.94 -24.71
N GLY A 268 -5.43 5.78 -25.73
CA GLY A 268 -5.46 5.48 -27.17
C GLY A 268 -6.65 4.75 -27.78
N SER A 269 -7.55 5.55 -28.35
CA SER A 269 -7.91 5.49 -29.76
C SER A 269 -9.10 6.43 -30.02
N ASN A 270 -9.07 7.09 -31.18
CA ASN A 270 -10.02 8.09 -31.66
C ASN A 270 -11.48 7.67 -31.51
N GLY A 271 -12.27 8.43 -30.78
CA GLY A 271 -13.71 8.34 -30.71
C GLY A 271 -14.21 9.50 -29.86
N HIS A 272 -15.09 10.32 -30.39
CA HIS A 272 -15.70 11.44 -29.70
C HIS A 272 -16.23 10.97 -28.33
N ALA A 273 -15.61 11.39 -27.23
CA ALA A 273 -16.08 11.13 -25.89
C ALA A 273 -17.32 12.00 -25.63
N ALA A 274 -18.48 11.36 -25.65
CA ALA A 274 -19.70 11.93 -25.07
C ALA A 274 -19.45 12.14 -23.58
N VAL A 275 -19.79 13.32 -23.07
CA VAL A 275 -19.78 13.63 -21.64
C VAL A 275 -20.89 12.79 -21.00
N GLU A 276 -20.53 11.73 -20.30
CA GLU A 276 -21.49 10.93 -19.53
C GLU A 276 -21.90 11.74 -18.29
N THR A 277 -23.16 12.16 -18.27
CA THR A 277 -23.79 12.79 -17.11
C THR A 277 -24.45 11.72 -16.25
N PHE A 278 -24.04 11.64 -14.98
CA PHE A 278 -24.65 10.71 -14.02
C PHE A 278 -25.66 11.46 -13.16
N THR A 279 -26.80 10.84 -12.95
CA THR A 279 -27.80 11.33 -12.00
C THR A 279 -27.77 10.42 -10.77
N VAL A 280 -27.67 11.03 -9.57
CA VAL A 280 -27.79 10.30 -8.30
C VAL A 280 -29.25 10.32 -7.90
N ALA A 281 -29.82 9.14 -7.64
CA ALA A 281 -31.19 9.02 -7.15
C ALA A 281 -31.29 9.67 -5.74
N PRO A 282 -32.44 10.32 -5.41
CA PRO A 282 -32.69 10.76 -4.03
C PRO A 282 -32.65 9.55 -3.09
N THR A 283 -32.12 9.75 -1.87
CA THR A 283 -31.81 8.71 -0.89
C THR A 283 -32.98 7.83 -0.44
N ASP A 284 -34.23 8.22 -0.74
CA ASP A 284 -35.46 7.52 -0.33
C ASP A 284 -36.31 7.03 -1.49
N THR A 285 -35.74 6.94 -2.71
CA THR A 285 -36.53 6.54 -3.89
C THR A 285 -36.06 5.18 -4.40
N MET A 286 -36.92 4.17 -4.36
CA MET A 286 -36.70 2.92 -5.07
C MET A 286 -36.89 3.14 -6.56
N LEU A 287 -35.86 2.84 -7.35
CA LEU A 287 -35.89 2.87 -8.81
C LEU A 287 -35.89 1.45 -9.33
N MET A 288 -36.79 1.18 -10.25
CA MET A 288 -36.78 -0.06 -11.06
C MET A 288 -36.22 0.26 -12.43
N GLY A 289 -35.42 -0.67 -12.98
CA GLY A 289 -34.83 -0.47 -14.30
C GLY A 289 -33.91 -1.60 -14.73
N VAL A 290 -33.29 -1.44 -15.89
CA VAL A 290 -32.38 -2.43 -16.47
C VAL A 290 -30.94 -2.05 -16.16
N VAL A 291 -30.19 -2.98 -15.56
CA VAL A 291 -28.74 -2.81 -15.33
C VAL A 291 -28.02 -2.79 -16.68
N LYS A 292 -27.48 -1.65 -17.06
CA LYS A 292 -26.71 -1.47 -18.29
C LYS A 292 -25.27 -1.90 -18.15
N HIS A 293 -24.68 -1.57 -17.01
CA HIS A 293 -23.28 -1.86 -16.72
C HIS A 293 -23.13 -2.21 -15.25
N LYS A 294 -22.51 -3.36 -14.94
CA LYS A 294 -22.11 -3.75 -13.59
C LYS A 294 -20.60 -3.94 -13.55
N ARG A 295 -19.91 -3.19 -12.71
CA ARG A 295 -18.49 -3.40 -12.37
C ARG A 295 -18.40 -4.29 -11.15
N VAL A 296 -18.34 -5.58 -11.37
CA VAL A 296 -18.27 -6.61 -10.32
C VAL A 296 -17.00 -6.47 -9.46
N ASP A 297 -15.92 -5.93 -10.04
CA ASP A 297 -14.64 -5.68 -9.39
C ASP A 297 -14.65 -4.52 -8.37
N ARG A 298 -15.70 -3.71 -8.39
CA ARG A 298 -15.85 -2.53 -7.53
C ARG A 298 -17.21 -2.40 -6.85
N ASN A 299 -18.03 -3.44 -6.97
CA ASN A 299 -19.37 -3.52 -6.37
C ASN A 299 -20.30 -2.36 -6.72
N TYR A 300 -20.19 -1.80 -7.94
CA TYR A 300 -21.09 -0.76 -8.41
C TYR A 300 -21.53 -1.01 -9.87
N GLY A 301 -22.57 -0.31 -10.27
CA GLY A 301 -23.07 -0.35 -11.63
C GLY A 301 -23.92 0.85 -11.98
N PHE A 302 -24.53 0.77 -13.17
CA PHE A 302 -25.46 1.75 -13.69
C PHE A 302 -26.75 1.06 -14.08
N ILE A 303 -27.86 1.61 -13.61
CA ILE A 303 -29.21 1.18 -13.95
C ILE A 303 -29.89 2.26 -14.78
N MET A 304 -30.54 1.88 -15.86
CA MET A 304 -31.44 2.75 -16.59
C MET A 304 -32.85 2.57 -16.04
N ALA A 305 -33.39 3.65 -15.46
CA ALA A 305 -34.71 3.62 -14.86
C ALA A 305 -35.78 3.33 -15.92
N ASP A 306 -36.72 2.45 -15.58
CA ASP A 306 -37.78 1.96 -16.44
C ASP A 306 -39.12 2.59 -16.05
N GLY A 307 -39.65 3.45 -16.88
CA GLY A 307 -41.06 3.81 -16.95
C GLY A 307 -41.70 4.56 -15.77
N CYS A 308 -40.98 5.16 -14.88
CA CYS A 308 -41.56 5.86 -13.72
C CYS A 308 -41.43 7.40 -13.81
N GLY A 309 -42.19 8.02 -14.68
CA GLY A 309 -42.39 9.46 -14.70
C GLY A 309 -41.12 10.27 -14.98
N GLN A 310 -40.72 11.16 -14.06
CA GLN A 310 -39.56 12.05 -14.24
C GLN A 310 -38.19 11.34 -14.29
N PHE A 311 -38.13 10.03 -14.03
CA PHE A 311 -36.91 9.23 -14.02
C PHE A 311 -36.76 8.36 -15.27
N ASP A 312 -37.71 8.37 -16.17
CA ASP A 312 -37.73 7.52 -17.35
C ASP A 312 -36.54 7.80 -18.29
N GLY A 313 -35.79 6.72 -18.62
CA GLY A 313 -34.63 6.81 -19.50
C GLY A 313 -33.37 7.43 -18.90
N ALA A 314 -33.40 7.84 -17.65
CA ALA A 314 -32.21 8.34 -16.96
C ALA A 314 -31.32 7.21 -16.46
N GLU A 315 -30.00 7.43 -16.51
CA GLU A 315 -28.99 6.48 -16.05
C GLU A 315 -28.54 6.85 -14.64
N TYR A 316 -28.69 5.91 -13.68
CA TYR A 316 -28.36 6.11 -12.27
C TYR A 316 -27.22 5.20 -11.83
N PHE A 317 -26.33 5.76 -11.02
CA PHE A 317 -25.31 4.97 -10.34
C PHE A 317 -25.92 4.23 -9.15
N PHE A 318 -25.52 2.97 -8.96
CA PHE A 318 -25.83 2.21 -7.75
C PHE A 318 -24.59 1.48 -7.22
N HIS A 319 -24.52 1.31 -5.92
CA HIS A 319 -23.60 0.37 -5.28
C HIS A 319 -24.34 -0.95 -4.99
N GLU A 320 -23.62 -2.08 -4.93
CA GLU A 320 -24.23 -3.39 -4.72
C GLU A 320 -25.06 -3.48 -3.42
N SER A 321 -24.68 -2.70 -2.39
CA SER A 321 -25.45 -2.56 -1.14
C SER A 321 -26.80 -1.87 -1.31
N ASP A 322 -27.04 -1.19 -2.43
CA ASP A 322 -28.24 -0.41 -2.68
C ASP A 322 -29.30 -1.24 -3.46
N ILE A 323 -28.96 -2.49 -3.80
CA ILE A 323 -29.89 -3.40 -4.45
C ILE A 323 -30.70 -4.10 -3.36
N ALA A 324 -32.00 -3.86 -3.36
CA ALA A 324 -32.93 -4.66 -2.58
C ALA A 324 -33.15 -6.01 -3.31
N ASP A 325 -32.88 -7.11 -2.65
CA ASP A 325 -33.20 -8.44 -3.15
C ASP A 325 -34.70 -8.55 -3.38
N GLY A 326 -35.09 -8.75 -4.65
CA GLY A 326 -36.45 -9.02 -5.07
C GLY A 326 -36.77 -10.51 -5.03
#